data_09b82a639198c8cd28f51ed30d2f793c
#
_entry.id   09b82a639198c8cd28f51ed30d2f793c
#
_cell.length_a   1.000
_cell.length_b   1.000
_cell.length_c   1.000
_cell.angle_alpha   90.00
_cell.angle_beta   90.00
_cell.angle_gamma   90.00
#
_symmetry.space_group_name_H-M   'P 1'
#
loop_
_entity.id
_entity.type
_entity.pdbx_description
1 polymer ?
#
loop_
_entity_poly.entity_id
_entity_poly.type
_entity_poly.pdbx_seq_one_letter_code
_entity_poly.pdbx_strand_id
1 'polypeptide(L)'
;MHTTHATYLPDRHAFALWNWGAAATEAPPPGVRDTVRLALPDPDGTTMGVSEVTCAVIDAGQLDAVDVARAGSSLSAWQRVAREAGGPELLPAAAHAVPNAAATAIVSADRAVRAYRETEDIARALREPLRARLRPYQARGISWLHRTTADYGGAVLADEMGLGKTVQAIGFLLGRAESGPQLVVCPTSLVGNWIHEITRFAPGLRPLPWRGGELGEPGPDAVLVTGYPTLRGHGPALADIEWATAIFDEAQVLKNPRTQVSRAARAVSARARIALTGTPVENHLDELWALLNLVTPAAFTHKAQFRRRFVRPIEEGSAAAVRRLHDTIEPIVLARRKVQVAATLPPKIHTDLVCDLTAEQQRLYDELLNRAEADGFGVGAERNARVLAALTALKQVCNHPGLVTGDLDELTGRSGKFDVCFDILANNLELDCPTVVFTQYRRTGELLARHCTERFGVEAPMFHGGLSQSERDAIVTAFQSADGPPILILSLRAAGTGLTLTRAADVVHFDRWWNPAVEAQASDRAHRIGQTRPVTITTLTSATTVEEHIAGMHDRKSALAGLGAGDGRSAVARLARLDDDHLLAVLRRKRGN
;
A
#
# COMPACT_ATOMS: atom_id res chain seq x y z
N MET A 1 -14.50 23.16 34.73
CA MET A 1 -13.34 22.42 35.29
C MET A 1 -12.65 21.74 34.16
N HIS A 2 -11.39 22.12 33.88
CA HIS A 2 -10.69 21.70 32.66
C HIS A 2 -9.70 20.60 33.05
N THR A 3 -9.84 19.43 32.40
CA THR A 3 -8.89 18.33 32.55
C THR A 3 -7.94 18.37 31.33
N THR A 4 -6.65 18.54 31.59
CA THR A 4 -5.64 18.50 30.56
C THR A 4 -5.21 17.06 30.28
N HIS A 5 -5.21 16.69 29.06
CA HIS A 5 -4.82 15.36 28.58
C HIS A 5 -3.55 15.46 27.73
N ALA A 6 -2.77 14.41 27.71
CA ALA A 6 -1.59 14.28 26.85
C ALA A 6 -1.76 13.09 25.92
N THR A 7 -1.52 13.30 24.62
CA THR A 7 -1.53 12.23 23.62
C THR A 7 -0.22 12.28 22.85
N TYR A 8 0.49 11.18 22.78
CA TYR A 8 1.70 11.08 21.99
C TYR A 8 1.36 11.02 20.51
N LEU A 9 1.99 11.91 19.71
CA LEU A 9 1.88 11.98 18.26
C LEU A 9 3.10 11.31 17.64
N PRO A 10 3.00 10.03 17.25
CA PRO A 10 4.16 9.26 16.77
C PRO A 10 4.79 9.84 15.52
N ASP A 11 3.97 10.46 14.66
CA ASP A 11 4.39 10.99 13.37
C ASP A 11 5.28 12.22 13.48
N ARG A 12 5.05 12.99 14.55
CA ARG A 12 5.75 14.25 14.85
C ARG A 12 6.81 14.09 15.92
N HIS A 13 6.90 12.92 16.55
CA HIS A 13 7.71 12.69 17.76
C HIS A 13 7.44 13.78 18.81
N ALA A 14 6.16 14.01 19.10
CA ALA A 14 5.71 15.10 19.95
C ALA A 14 4.54 14.66 20.83
N PHE A 15 4.29 15.40 21.90
CA PHE A 15 3.11 15.25 22.73
C PHE A 15 2.13 16.40 22.46
N ALA A 16 0.88 16.05 22.15
CA ALA A 16 -0.23 16.99 22.09
C ALA A 16 -0.86 17.11 23.48
N LEU A 17 -0.96 18.32 23.99
CA LEU A 17 -1.62 18.64 25.25
C LEU A 17 -2.94 19.36 24.95
N TRP A 18 -4.04 18.79 25.38
CA TRP A 18 -5.37 19.28 25.06
C TRP A 18 -6.32 19.23 26.29
N ASN A 19 -7.31 20.10 26.31
CA ASN A 19 -8.27 20.18 27.39
C ASN A 19 -9.59 19.51 27.01
N TRP A 20 -10.16 18.78 27.95
CA TRP A 20 -11.48 18.18 27.84
C TRP A 20 -12.48 18.92 28.72
N GLY A 21 -13.66 19.22 28.17
CA GLY A 21 -14.79 19.81 28.88
C GLY A 21 -15.71 20.58 27.93
N ALA A 22 -16.90 20.92 28.36
CA ALA A 22 -17.96 21.57 27.58
C ALA A 22 -17.61 22.93 26.92
N ALA A 23 -16.38 23.38 27.08
CA ALA A 23 -15.85 24.60 26.50
C ALA A 23 -14.79 24.31 25.44
N ALA A 24 -15.18 23.62 24.37
CA ALA A 24 -14.41 23.62 23.11
C ALA A 24 -14.21 25.02 22.51
N THR A 25 -14.73 26.05 23.18
CA THR A 25 -14.66 27.47 22.84
C THR A 25 -13.58 28.25 23.61
N GLU A 26 -12.96 27.69 24.63
CA GLU A 26 -11.87 28.38 25.32
C GLU A 26 -10.54 28.22 24.61
N ALA A 27 -9.82 29.34 24.46
CA ALA A 27 -8.54 29.36 23.77
C ALA A 27 -7.54 28.37 24.43
N PRO A 28 -6.83 27.56 23.66
CA PRO A 28 -5.80 26.67 24.18
C PRO A 28 -4.70 27.48 24.88
N PRO A 29 -3.95 26.84 25.82
CA PRO A 29 -2.87 27.50 26.52
C PRO A 29 -1.86 28.15 25.56
N PRO A 30 -1.16 29.23 25.97
CA PRO A 30 -0.15 29.86 25.12
C PRO A 30 1.01 28.88 24.84
N GLY A 31 1.36 28.72 23.59
CA GLY A 31 2.42 27.80 23.09
C GLY A 31 2.33 27.63 21.59
N VAL A 32 3.10 26.71 21.05
CA VAL A 32 2.98 26.33 19.63
C VAL A 32 1.61 25.66 19.45
N ARG A 33 0.70 26.38 18.84
CA ARG A 33 -0.66 25.91 18.60
C ARG A 33 -0.70 25.14 17.31
N ASP A 34 -1.27 23.96 17.34
CA ASP A 34 -1.53 23.18 16.15
C ASP A 34 -2.86 22.46 16.25
N THR A 35 -3.49 22.22 15.10
CA THR A 35 -4.72 21.46 15.03
C THR A 35 -4.36 20.01 14.74
N VAL A 36 -4.71 19.13 15.67
CA VAL A 36 -4.39 17.70 15.59
C VAL A 36 -5.67 16.89 15.59
N ARG A 37 -5.72 15.86 14.78
CA ARG A 37 -6.79 14.88 14.81
C ARG A 37 -6.53 13.86 15.92
N LEU A 38 -7.40 13.85 16.89
CA LEU A 38 -7.32 12.93 18.03
C LEU A 38 -8.56 12.03 18.07
N ALA A 39 -8.36 10.77 18.40
CA ALA A 39 -9.45 9.88 18.73
C ALA A 39 -9.88 10.18 20.17
N LEU A 40 -11.05 10.76 20.33
CA LEU A 40 -11.60 11.16 21.62
C LEU A 40 -12.86 10.34 21.91
N PRO A 41 -13.11 9.95 23.17
CA PRO A 41 -14.39 9.39 23.55
C PRO A 41 -15.48 10.47 23.42
N ASP A 42 -16.68 10.07 23.03
CA ASP A 42 -17.85 10.95 23.07
C ASP A 42 -18.13 11.45 24.49
N PRO A 43 -18.86 12.56 24.66
CA PRO A 43 -19.15 13.14 25.97
C PRO A 43 -19.77 12.17 26.97
N ASP A 44 -20.47 11.15 26.51
CA ASP A 44 -21.05 10.07 27.30
C ASP A 44 -20.07 8.90 27.55
N GLY A 45 -18.88 8.92 26.93
CA GLY A 45 -17.85 7.90 27.09
C GLY A 45 -18.15 6.55 26.44
N THR A 46 -19.19 6.46 25.61
CA THR A 46 -19.68 5.19 25.03
C THR A 46 -19.04 4.86 23.68
N THR A 47 -18.61 5.87 22.91
CA THR A 47 -17.99 5.71 21.60
C THR A 47 -16.72 6.57 21.46
N MET A 48 -15.87 6.22 20.48
CA MET A 48 -14.66 6.97 20.15
C MET A 48 -14.84 7.63 18.79
N GLY A 49 -14.84 8.96 18.78
CA GLY A 49 -14.89 9.78 17.58
C GLY A 49 -13.53 10.38 17.24
N VAL A 50 -13.30 10.72 15.96
CA VAL A 50 -12.13 11.50 15.54
C VAL A 50 -12.52 12.97 15.47
N SER A 51 -11.91 13.79 16.31
CA SER A 51 -12.14 15.24 16.35
C SER A 51 -10.86 16.00 16.02
N GLU A 52 -11.01 17.16 15.37
CA GLU A 52 -9.93 18.12 15.21
C GLU A 52 -9.86 18.99 16.47
N VAL A 53 -8.73 18.92 17.15
CA VAL A 53 -8.51 19.64 18.40
C VAL A 53 -7.32 20.56 18.25
N THR A 54 -7.51 21.85 18.55
CA THR A 54 -6.39 22.79 18.68
C THR A 54 -5.72 22.55 20.02
N CYS A 55 -4.45 22.17 20.00
CA CYS A 55 -3.71 21.79 21.18
C CYS A 55 -2.30 22.41 21.20
N ALA A 56 -1.66 22.42 22.36
CA ALA A 56 -0.23 22.71 22.45
C ALA A 56 0.55 21.47 22.09
N VAL A 57 1.51 21.58 21.15
CA VAL A 57 2.38 20.48 20.74
C VAL A 57 3.77 20.71 21.29
N ILE A 58 4.30 19.73 22.01
CA ILE A 58 5.65 19.75 22.60
C ILE A 58 6.46 18.66 21.90
N ASP A 59 7.60 19.04 21.34
CA ASP A 59 8.55 18.10 20.74
C ASP A 59 9.08 17.15 21.82
N ALA A 60 8.92 15.85 21.61
CA ALA A 60 9.41 14.83 22.54
C ALA A 60 10.94 14.82 22.68
N GLY A 61 11.66 15.30 21.68
CA GLY A 61 13.12 15.48 21.73
C GLY A 61 13.57 16.58 22.67
N GLN A 62 12.68 17.49 23.10
CA GLN A 62 12.93 18.51 24.10
C GLN A 62 12.68 18.04 25.54
N LEU A 63 12.10 16.84 25.72
CA LEU A 63 11.78 16.26 27.01
C LEU A 63 12.92 15.34 27.46
N ASP A 64 13.34 15.47 28.73
CA ASP A 64 14.25 14.49 29.32
C ASP A 64 13.52 13.13 29.47
N ALA A 65 14.16 12.08 28.95
CA ALA A 65 13.62 10.71 29.00
C ALA A 65 13.32 10.26 30.45
N VAL A 66 14.06 10.77 31.45
CA VAL A 66 13.83 10.49 32.88
C VAL A 66 12.56 11.16 33.35
N ASP A 67 12.28 12.38 32.93
CA ASP A 67 11.10 13.14 33.31
C ASP A 67 9.83 12.62 32.65
N VAL A 68 9.92 12.22 31.37
CA VAL A 68 8.85 11.50 30.69
C VAL A 68 8.54 10.19 31.42
N ALA A 69 9.57 9.51 31.91
CA ALA A 69 9.42 8.28 32.67
C ALA A 69 8.72 8.47 34.01
N ARG A 70 9.02 9.55 34.70
CA ARG A 70 8.40 9.89 36.02
C ARG A 70 6.95 10.38 35.86
N ALA A 71 6.63 10.97 34.71
CA ALA A 71 5.32 11.52 34.42
C ALA A 71 4.26 10.45 34.09
N GLY A 72 4.69 9.21 33.81
CA GLY A 72 3.89 8.18 33.12
C GLY A 72 2.60 7.72 33.78
N SER A 73 2.30 8.10 35.01
CA SER A 73 1.10 7.63 35.72
C SER A 73 0.25 8.73 36.35
N SER A 74 0.62 10.01 36.22
CA SER A 74 -0.14 11.10 36.81
C SER A 74 -0.21 12.34 35.92
N LEU A 75 -1.42 12.89 35.77
CA LEU A 75 -1.68 14.12 34.99
C LEU A 75 -0.88 15.31 35.54
N SER A 76 -0.72 15.42 36.85
CA SER A 76 0.08 16.48 37.51
C SER A 76 1.57 16.38 37.18
N ALA A 77 2.08 15.18 36.97
CA ALA A 77 3.45 14.96 36.54
C ALA A 77 3.66 15.41 35.06
N TRP A 78 2.72 15.15 34.17
CA TRP A 78 2.73 15.67 32.82
C TRP A 78 2.71 17.20 32.75
N GLN A 79 1.92 17.83 33.60
CA GLN A 79 1.89 19.29 33.73
C GLN A 79 3.23 19.88 34.20
N ARG A 80 3.95 19.16 35.05
CA ARG A 80 5.30 19.55 35.47
C ARG A 80 6.30 19.42 34.36
N VAL A 81 6.32 18.28 33.66
CA VAL A 81 7.20 18.03 32.50
C VAL A 81 6.97 19.08 31.42
N ALA A 82 5.71 19.42 31.12
CA ALA A 82 5.37 20.44 30.15
C ALA A 82 5.91 21.83 30.53
N ARG A 83 5.87 22.20 31.84
CA ARG A 83 6.45 23.45 32.34
C ARG A 83 7.97 23.47 32.26
N GLU A 84 8.62 22.40 32.65
CA GLU A 84 10.08 22.26 32.61
C GLU A 84 10.64 22.28 31.20
N ALA A 85 9.88 21.76 30.22
CA ALA A 85 10.20 21.83 28.78
C ALA A 85 9.90 23.20 28.15
N GLY A 86 9.51 24.22 28.94
CA GLY A 86 9.13 25.53 28.41
C GLY A 86 7.76 25.55 27.69
N GLY A 87 6.95 24.53 27.92
CA GLY A 87 5.59 24.44 27.40
C GLY A 87 4.63 25.43 28.07
N PRO A 88 3.41 25.58 27.56
CA PRO A 88 2.41 26.47 28.08
C PRO A 88 2.04 26.08 29.54
N GLU A 89 1.78 27.09 30.38
CA GLU A 89 1.19 26.86 31.71
C GLU A 89 -0.16 26.17 31.53
N LEU A 90 -0.22 24.90 31.89
CA LEU A 90 -1.46 24.15 31.92
C LEU A 90 -2.20 24.56 33.18
N LEU A 91 -3.37 25.20 33.05
CA LEU A 91 -4.22 25.54 34.16
C LEU A 91 -4.52 24.28 34.97
N PRO A 92 -4.42 24.33 36.32
CA PRO A 92 -4.71 23.17 37.15
C PRO A 92 -6.14 22.70 36.87
N ALA A 93 -6.27 21.45 36.44
CA ALA A 93 -7.56 20.83 36.27
C ALA A 93 -8.28 20.75 37.61
N ALA A 94 -9.36 21.46 37.75
CA ALA A 94 -10.20 21.35 38.91
C ALA A 94 -10.91 19.98 38.90
N ALA A 95 -10.94 19.33 40.05
CA ALA A 95 -11.16 17.91 40.25
C ALA A 95 -12.59 17.37 40.07
N HIS A 96 -13.28 17.69 39.00
CA HIS A 96 -14.60 17.11 38.70
C HIS A 96 -14.67 16.48 37.29
N ALA A 97 -13.56 15.89 36.85
CA ALA A 97 -13.65 14.97 35.73
C ALA A 97 -14.45 13.74 36.16
N VAL A 98 -15.36 13.30 35.31
CA VAL A 98 -16.00 12.00 35.45
C VAL A 98 -14.88 10.97 35.69
N PRO A 99 -14.96 10.14 36.76
CA PRO A 99 -13.87 9.23 37.14
C PRO A 99 -13.30 8.39 36.01
N ASN A 100 -14.14 8.01 35.05
CA ASN A 100 -13.76 7.26 33.85
C ASN A 100 -12.91 8.06 32.87
N ALA A 101 -13.11 9.36 32.72
CA ALA A 101 -12.31 10.19 31.83
C ALA A 101 -10.90 10.41 32.35
N ALA A 102 -10.76 10.58 33.68
CA ALA A 102 -9.45 10.68 34.32
C ALA A 102 -8.66 9.36 34.20
N ALA A 103 -9.31 8.21 34.42
CA ALA A 103 -8.70 6.89 34.25
C ALA A 103 -8.26 6.66 32.80
N THR A 104 -9.08 7.05 31.82
CA THR A 104 -8.74 6.95 30.37
C THR A 104 -7.55 7.86 30.02
N ALA A 105 -7.48 9.07 30.58
CA ALA A 105 -6.36 9.98 30.35
C ALA A 105 -5.05 9.44 30.91
N ILE A 106 -5.08 8.88 32.13
CA ILE A 106 -3.91 8.24 32.77
C ILE A 106 -3.43 7.06 31.92
N VAL A 107 -4.33 6.18 31.46
CA VAL A 107 -3.99 5.04 30.63
C VAL A 107 -3.42 5.50 29.27
N SER A 108 -3.95 6.58 28.70
CA SER A 108 -3.44 7.15 27.44
C SER A 108 -2.04 7.74 27.63
N ALA A 109 -1.79 8.47 28.71
CA ALA A 109 -0.47 9.01 29.06
C ALA A 109 0.55 7.89 29.28
N ASP A 110 0.19 6.86 30.01
CA ASP A 110 1.04 5.70 30.30
C ASP A 110 1.39 4.91 29.02
N ARG A 111 0.42 4.76 28.11
CA ARG A 111 0.67 4.18 26.77
C ARG A 111 1.59 5.05 25.93
N ALA A 112 1.42 6.37 25.96
CA ALA A 112 2.25 7.31 25.23
C ALA A 112 3.72 7.26 25.71
N VAL A 113 3.95 7.22 27.02
CA VAL A 113 5.29 7.08 27.62
C VAL A 113 5.93 5.75 27.24
N ARG A 114 5.18 4.65 27.30
CA ARG A 114 5.69 3.34 26.89
C ARG A 114 6.05 3.33 25.41
N ALA A 115 5.19 3.85 24.56
CA ALA A 115 5.44 3.94 23.12
C ALA A 115 6.66 4.82 22.79
N TYR A 116 6.83 5.92 23.52
CA TYR A 116 8.01 6.78 23.41
C TYR A 116 9.29 6.03 23.77
N ARG A 117 9.34 5.39 24.95
CA ARG A 117 10.50 4.62 25.41
C ARG A 117 10.86 3.50 24.43
N GLU A 118 9.88 2.68 24.03
CA GLU A 118 10.10 1.61 23.08
C GLU A 118 10.69 2.15 21.76
N THR A 119 10.22 3.30 21.30
CA THR A 119 10.72 3.93 20.07
C THR A 119 12.17 4.39 20.22
N GLU A 120 12.50 5.04 21.34
CA GLU A 120 13.86 5.52 21.63
C GLU A 120 14.85 4.38 21.87
N ASP A 121 14.46 3.35 22.61
CA ASP A 121 15.32 2.20 22.89
C ASP A 121 15.68 1.46 21.60
N ILE A 122 14.71 1.27 20.70
CA ILE A 122 14.95 0.63 19.42
C ILE A 122 15.75 1.54 18.49
N ALA A 123 15.39 2.82 18.40
CA ALA A 123 16.12 3.77 17.59
C ALA A 123 17.60 3.87 18.05
N ARG A 124 17.82 3.79 19.37
CA ARG A 124 19.17 3.75 19.94
C ARG A 124 19.89 2.45 19.62
N ALA A 125 19.24 1.29 19.83
CA ALA A 125 19.83 -0.02 19.55
C ALA A 125 20.16 -0.24 18.07
N LEU A 126 19.39 0.36 17.15
CA LEU A 126 19.57 0.25 15.70
C LEU A 126 20.38 1.40 15.09
N ARG A 127 20.74 2.44 15.85
CA ARG A 127 21.37 3.65 15.29
C ARG A 127 22.71 3.37 14.58
N GLU A 128 23.52 2.49 15.12
CA GLU A 128 24.83 2.14 14.53
C GLU A 128 24.74 1.05 13.45
N PRO A 129 24.06 -0.08 13.71
CA PRO A 129 24.01 -1.17 12.73
C PRO A 129 23.05 -0.90 11.56
N LEU A 130 22.00 -0.10 11.75
CA LEU A 130 21.05 0.24 10.69
C LEU A 130 21.34 1.64 10.13
N ARG A 131 21.88 1.70 8.92
CA ARG A 131 22.16 2.96 8.21
C ARG A 131 20.91 3.60 7.59
N ALA A 132 19.82 3.65 8.37
CA ALA A 132 18.56 4.27 7.97
C ALA A 132 18.02 5.14 9.10
N ARG A 133 17.52 6.34 8.75
CA ARG A 133 16.79 7.18 9.70
C ARG A 133 15.36 6.65 9.79
N LEU A 134 15.07 5.89 10.82
CA LEU A 134 13.73 5.37 11.08
C LEU A 134 12.78 6.50 11.51
N ARG A 135 11.55 6.45 11.00
CA ARG A 135 10.45 7.22 11.56
C ARG A 135 9.92 6.54 12.83
N PRO A 136 9.33 7.28 13.79
CA PRO A 136 8.85 6.69 15.04
C PRO A 136 7.93 5.48 14.86
N TYR A 137 7.03 5.51 13.90
CA TYR A 137 6.15 4.37 13.62
C TYR A 137 6.90 3.16 13.04
N GLN A 138 8.01 3.36 12.30
CA GLN A 138 8.84 2.27 11.78
C GLN A 138 9.60 1.59 12.90
N ALA A 139 10.21 2.37 13.81
CA ALA A 139 10.86 1.82 15.00
C ALA A 139 9.88 1.01 15.85
N ARG A 140 8.67 1.53 16.08
CA ARG A 140 7.60 0.77 16.77
C ARG A 140 7.18 -0.49 16.02
N GLY A 141 7.16 -0.44 14.68
CA GLY A 141 6.87 -1.61 13.86
C GLY A 141 7.93 -2.71 14.01
N ILE A 142 9.21 -2.34 14.07
CA ILE A 142 10.31 -3.28 14.33
C ILE A 142 10.17 -3.92 15.72
N SER A 143 9.92 -3.11 16.77
CA SER A 143 9.67 -3.62 18.13
C SER A 143 8.49 -4.58 18.16
N TRP A 144 7.39 -4.17 17.53
CA TRP A 144 6.21 -5.00 17.44
C TRP A 144 6.49 -6.34 16.75
N LEU A 145 7.26 -6.34 15.65
CA LEU A 145 7.68 -7.57 14.97
C LEU A 145 8.47 -8.48 15.91
N HIS A 146 9.45 -7.95 16.67
CA HIS A 146 10.23 -8.73 17.61
C HIS A 146 9.35 -9.36 18.71
N ARG A 147 8.48 -8.58 19.32
CA ARG A 147 7.58 -9.03 20.38
C ARG A 147 6.58 -10.07 19.86
N THR A 148 5.89 -9.76 18.74
CA THR A 148 4.88 -10.63 18.17
C THR A 148 5.46 -11.96 17.69
N THR A 149 6.65 -11.94 17.09
CA THR A 149 7.29 -13.20 16.68
C THR A 149 7.82 -14.01 17.84
N ALA A 150 8.20 -13.38 18.95
CA ALA A 150 8.57 -14.09 20.19
C ALA A 150 7.34 -14.77 20.83
N ASP A 151 6.20 -14.09 20.86
CA ASP A 151 4.99 -14.58 21.52
C ASP A 151 4.21 -15.59 20.66
N TYR A 152 4.15 -15.37 19.35
CA TYR A 152 3.27 -16.14 18.43
C TYR A 152 4.02 -16.91 17.33
N GLY A 153 5.34 -16.77 17.23
CA GLY A 153 6.14 -17.39 16.17
C GLY A 153 5.98 -16.73 14.79
N GLY A 154 5.10 -15.74 14.65
CA GLY A 154 4.90 -15.07 13.37
C GLY A 154 4.04 -13.83 13.42
N ALA A 155 4.13 -13.00 12.36
CA ALA A 155 3.46 -11.71 12.26
C ALA A 155 3.08 -11.36 10.81
N VAL A 156 2.02 -10.57 10.64
CA VAL A 156 1.62 -9.96 9.34
C VAL A 156 1.82 -8.45 9.45
N LEU A 157 2.78 -7.90 8.73
CA LEU A 157 2.96 -6.46 8.59
C LEU A 157 2.19 -5.98 7.34
N ALA A 158 1.02 -5.44 7.59
CA ALA A 158 0.03 -5.03 6.59
C ALA A 158 -0.07 -3.51 6.44
N ASP A 159 1.01 -2.79 6.72
CA ASP A 159 1.11 -1.35 6.52
C ASP A 159 0.77 -0.96 5.08
N GLU A 160 0.10 0.17 4.92
CA GLU A 160 -0.18 0.75 3.61
C GLU A 160 1.11 0.89 2.78
N MET A 161 1.00 0.79 1.46
CA MET A 161 2.16 0.90 0.58
C MET A 161 2.86 2.26 0.76
N GLY A 162 4.20 2.25 0.73
CA GLY A 162 5.00 3.45 0.93
C GLY A 162 5.33 3.79 2.39
N LEU A 163 4.83 3.04 3.37
CA LEU A 163 5.19 3.20 4.79
C LEU A 163 6.53 2.53 5.17
N GLY A 164 7.26 1.98 4.21
CA GLY A 164 8.59 1.40 4.45
C GLY A 164 8.55 0.05 5.15
N LYS A 165 7.69 -0.87 4.71
CA LYS A 165 7.69 -2.26 5.19
C LYS A 165 9.06 -2.92 5.05
N THR A 166 9.75 -2.70 3.93
CA THR A 166 11.06 -3.28 3.64
C THR A 166 12.10 -2.84 4.66
N VAL A 167 12.19 -1.53 4.97
CA VAL A 167 13.16 -1.05 5.98
C VAL A 167 12.85 -1.56 7.38
N GLN A 168 11.57 -1.71 7.73
CA GLN A 168 11.16 -2.33 9.00
C GLN A 168 11.57 -3.81 9.05
N ALA A 169 11.36 -4.54 7.96
CA ALA A 169 11.77 -5.93 7.84
C ALA A 169 13.29 -6.09 7.91
N ILE A 170 14.05 -5.20 7.25
CA ILE A 170 15.53 -5.19 7.33
C ILE A 170 16.00 -4.91 8.76
N GLY A 171 15.40 -3.94 9.46
CA GLY A 171 15.69 -3.67 10.86
C GLY A 171 15.41 -4.88 11.76
N PHE A 172 14.33 -5.61 11.50
CA PHE A 172 14.03 -6.86 12.19
C PHE A 172 15.06 -7.96 11.90
N LEU A 173 15.44 -8.16 10.61
CA LEU A 173 16.47 -9.14 10.23
C LEU A 173 17.80 -8.83 10.91
N LEU A 174 18.19 -7.55 10.96
CA LEU A 174 19.42 -7.11 11.59
C LEU A 174 19.44 -7.42 13.09
N GLY A 175 18.33 -7.18 13.80
CA GLY A 175 18.20 -7.52 15.22
C GLY A 175 18.22 -9.05 15.49
N ARG A 176 18.23 -9.89 14.46
CA ARG A 176 18.29 -11.35 14.53
C ARG A 176 19.50 -11.96 13.81
N ALA A 177 20.48 -11.14 13.44
CA ALA A 177 21.66 -11.58 12.68
C ALA A 177 22.38 -12.79 13.33
N GLU A 178 22.48 -12.80 14.67
CA GLU A 178 23.13 -13.88 15.42
C GLU A 178 22.23 -15.10 15.65
N SER A 179 20.96 -15.04 15.28
CA SER A 179 19.99 -16.12 15.53
C SER A 179 20.10 -17.27 14.54
N GLY A 180 20.84 -17.13 13.45
CA GLY A 180 21.01 -18.09 12.37
C GLY A 180 20.59 -17.55 11.00
N PRO A 181 20.66 -18.39 9.95
CA PRO A 181 20.39 -17.96 8.58
C PRO A 181 18.94 -17.48 8.41
N GLN A 182 18.75 -16.53 7.51
CA GLN A 182 17.47 -15.87 7.28
C GLN A 182 17.07 -15.97 5.81
N LEU A 183 15.79 -16.09 5.54
CA LEU A 183 15.22 -16.25 4.20
C LEU A 183 14.27 -15.07 3.90
N VAL A 184 14.41 -14.48 2.72
CA VAL A 184 13.45 -13.54 2.13
C VAL A 184 12.95 -14.12 0.82
N VAL A 185 11.64 -14.32 0.73
CA VAL A 185 10.94 -14.70 -0.50
C VAL A 185 10.10 -13.52 -0.99
N CYS A 186 10.35 -13.08 -2.22
CA CYS A 186 9.70 -11.93 -2.80
C CYS A 186 9.35 -12.16 -4.28
N PRO A 187 8.58 -11.29 -4.94
CA PRO A 187 8.48 -11.30 -6.40
C PRO A 187 9.87 -11.25 -7.05
N THR A 188 10.10 -12.00 -8.12
CA THR A 188 11.43 -12.11 -8.76
C THR A 188 12.02 -10.76 -9.13
N SER A 189 11.19 -9.81 -9.51
CA SER A 189 11.58 -8.43 -9.82
C SER A 189 12.08 -7.62 -8.62
N LEU A 190 11.79 -8.06 -7.40
CA LEU A 190 12.22 -7.38 -6.16
C LEU A 190 13.49 -7.95 -5.56
N VAL A 191 13.99 -9.09 -6.05
CA VAL A 191 15.20 -9.74 -5.51
C VAL A 191 16.39 -8.76 -5.51
N GLY A 192 16.63 -8.08 -6.65
CA GLY A 192 17.69 -7.09 -6.75
C GLY A 192 17.50 -5.91 -5.79
N ASN A 193 16.28 -5.43 -5.65
CA ASN A 193 15.95 -4.34 -4.74
C ASN A 193 16.20 -4.73 -3.28
N TRP A 194 15.78 -5.93 -2.85
CA TRP A 194 16.05 -6.43 -1.50
C TRP A 194 17.54 -6.50 -1.20
N ILE A 195 18.34 -7.03 -2.13
CA ILE A 195 19.79 -7.10 -1.99
C ILE A 195 20.39 -5.70 -1.84
N HIS A 196 19.98 -4.77 -2.73
CA HIS A 196 20.45 -3.38 -2.68
C HIS A 196 20.09 -2.70 -1.35
N GLU A 197 18.85 -2.83 -0.90
CA GLU A 197 18.39 -2.21 0.35
C GLU A 197 19.07 -2.83 1.59
N ILE A 198 19.26 -4.16 1.64
CA ILE A 198 20.00 -4.81 2.73
C ILE A 198 21.44 -4.31 2.75
N THR A 199 22.15 -4.31 1.62
CA THR A 199 23.54 -3.84 1.53
C THR A 199 23.67 -2.38 1.95
N ARG A 200 22.69 -1.55 1.56
CA ARG A 200 22.67 -0.11 1.87
C ARG A 200 22.37 0.16 3.34
N PHE A 201 21.36 -0.46 3.88
CA PHE A 201 20.81 -0.12 5.21
C PHE A 201 21.36 -1.00 6.34
N ALA A 202 21.75 -2.23 6.06
CA ALA A 202 22.20 -3.18 7.07
C ALA A 202 23.50 -3.90 6.61
N PRO A 203 24.63 -3.19 6.52
CA PRO A 203 25.90 -3.76 6.02
C PRO A 203 26.45 -4.90 6.90
N GLY A 204 25.93 -5.10 8.10
CA GLY A 204 26.24 -6.25 8.94
C GLY A 204 25.53 -7.54 8.52
N LEU A 205 24.61 -7.50 7.54
CA LEU A 205 23.98 -8.66 6.96
C LEU A 205 24.58 -8.96 5.60
N ARG A 206 24.68 -10.25 5.25
CA ARG A 206 25.20 -10.71 3.97
C ARG A 206 24.06 -11.22 3.07
N PRO A 207 23.51 -10.38 2.17
CA PRO A 207 22.47 -10.81 1.26
C PRO A 207 23.01 -11.72 0.16
N LEU A 208 22.36 -12.86 -0.06
CA LEU A 208 22.72 -13.86 -1.05
C LEU A 208 21.55 -14.09 -2.01
N PRO A 209 21.68 -13.68 -3.29
CA PRO A 209 20.66 -14.03 -4.29
C PRO A 209 20.72 -15.52 -4.59
N TRP A 210 19.55 -16.18 -4.55
CA TRP A 210 19.47 -17.58 -4.92
C TRP A 210 18.40 -17.84 -5.98
N ARG A 211 18.82 -18.47 -7.06
CA ARG A 211 17.94 -18.75 -8.22
C ARG A 211 17.67 -20.23 -8.44
N GLY A 212 18.06 -21.08 -7.47
CA GLY A 212 18.02 -22.53 -7.55
C GLY A 212 19.42 -23.15 -7.68
N GLY A 213 19.48 -24.47 -7.68
CA GLY A 213 20.73 -25.26 -7.66
C GLY A 213 21.10 -25.72 -6.24
N GLU A 214 22.32 -26.21 -6.06
CA GLU A 214 22.81 -26.61 -4.75
C GLU A 214 22.85 -25.45 -3.78
N LEU A 215 22.25 -25.64 -2.63
CA LEU A 215 22.23 -24.67 -1.56
C LEU A 215 23.18 -25.15 -0.47
N GLY A 216 24.36 -24.53 -0.38
CA GLY A 216 25.28 -24.77 0.74
C GLY A 216 24.67 -24.27 2.05
N GLU A 217 25.22 -24.68 3.20
CA GLU A 217 24.75 -24.16 4.50
C GLU A 217 25.01 -22.65 4.60
N PRO A 218 23.94 -21.82 4.69
CA PRO A 218 24.13 -20.38 4.84
C PRO A 218 24.61 -20.07 6.25
N GLY A 219 25.61 -19.18 6.34
CA GLY A 219 26.12 -18.72 7.64
C GLY A 219 25.07 -17.93 8.44
N PRO A 220 25.33 -17.69 9.73
CA PRO A 220 24.33 -17.05 10.62
C PRO A 220 23.95 -15.63 10.21
N ASP A 221 24.87 -14.88 9.58
CA ASP A 221 24.69 -13.52 9.05
C ASP A 221 24.02 -13.49 7.67
N ALA A 222 23.83 -14.67 7.05
CA ALA A 222 23.33 -14.77 5.70
C ALA A 222 21.82 -14.49 5.61
N VAL A 223 21.44 -13.66 4.64
CA VAL A 223 20.07 -13.43 4.22
C VAL A 223 19.90 -13.94 2.80
N LEU A 224 19.34 -15.13 2.65
CA LEU A 224 19.04 -15.70 1.34
C LEU A 224 17.83 -14.99 0.74
N VAL A 225 17.99 -14.39 -0.44
CA VAL A 225 16.91 -13.68 -1.13
C VAL A 225 16.54 -14.42 -2.40
N THR A 226 15.28 -14.84 -2.52
CA THR A 226 14.82 -15.64 -3.66
C THR A 226 13.42 -15.26 -4.13
N GLY A 227 13.07 -15.72 -5.33
CA GLY A 227 11.76 -15.49 -5.94
C GLY A 227 10.74 -16.59 -5.65
N TYR A 228 9.44 -16.28 -5.70
CA TYR A 228 8.36 -17.27 -5.59
C TYR A 228 8.42 -18.41 -6.62
N PRO A 229 8.83 -18.20 -7.89
CA PRO A 229 9.04 -19.30 -8.82
C PRO A 229 10.15 -20.28 -8.38
N THR A 230 11.24 -19.74 -7.82
CA THR A 230 12.34 -20.55 -7.28
C THR A 230 11.89 -21.33 -6.04
N LEU A 231 11.19 -20.70 -5.11
CA LEU A 231 10.57 -21.38 -3.96
C LEU A 231 9.67 -22.53 -4.42
N ARG A 232 8.86 -22.32 -5.46
CA ARG A 232 7.99 -23.37 -6.00
C ARG A 232 8.78 -24.56 -6.57
N GLY A 233 9.87 -24.30 -7.29
CA GLY A 233 10.66 -25.32 -7.97
C GLY A 233 11.63 -26.08 -7.04
N HIS A 234 12.11 -25.41 -6.00
CA HIS A 234 13.16 -25.92 -5.12
C HIS A 234 12.75 -25.90 -3.63
N GLY A 235 11.45 -25.97 -3.35
CA GLY A 235 10.89 -25.94 -1.99
C GLY A 235 11.52 -26.93 -1.02
N PRO A 236 11.77 -28.19 -1.39
CA PRO A 236 12.43 -29.18 -0.51
C PRO A 236 13.79 -28.69 0.00
N ALA A 237 14.67 -28.16 -0.85
CA ALA A 237 16.00 -27.69 -0.44
C ALA A 237 15.91 -26.52 0.58
N LEU A 238 14.87 -25.68 0.49
CA LEU A 238 14.64 -24.61 1.47
C LEU A 238 13.98 -25.12 2.75
N ALA A 239 13.21 -26.21 2.68
CA ALA A 239 12.56 -26.82 3.83
C ALA A 239 13.53 -27.62 4.71
N ASP A 240 14.64 -28.13 4.13
CA ASP A 240 15.67 -28.88 4.83
C ASP A 240 16.56 -27.98 5.73
N ILE A 241 16.47 -26.66 5.57
CA ILE A 241 17.22 -25.70 6.39
C ILE A 241 16.31 -25.15 7.50
N GLU A 242 16.87 -25.08 8.72
CA GLU A 242 16.21 -24.44 9.83
C GLU A 242 16.52 -22.93 9.84
N TRP A 243 15.57 -22.14 9.35
CA TRP A 243 15.72 -20.69 9.26
C TRP A 243 15.44 -20.01 10.59
N ALA A 244 16.28 -19.04 10.97
CA ALA A 244 15.98 -18.17 12.10
C ALA A 244 14.78 -17.29 11.81
N THR A 245 14.64 -16.85 10.55
CA THR A 245 13.54 -16.02 10.08
C THR A 245 13.21 -16.36 8.63
N ALA A 246 11.91 -16.39 8.30
CA ALA A 246 11.43 -16.42 6.92
C ALA A 246 10.45 -15.23 6.69
N ILE A 247 10.80 -14.36 5.75
CA ILE A 247 9.98 -13.23 5.32
C ILE A 247 9.39 -13.53 3.94
N PHE A 248 8.07 -13.32 3.81
CA PHE A 248 7.32 -13.45 2.56
C PHE A 248 6.81 -12.07 2.15
N ASP A 249 7.50 -11.43 1.19
CA ASP A 249 7.13 -10.10 0.70
C ASP A 249 6.10 -10.20 -0.42
N GLU A 250 5.18 -9.22 -0.50
CA GLU A 250 3.99 -9.26 -1.35
C GLU A 250 3.22 -10.58 -1.17
N ALA A 251 2.98 -10.93 0.10
CA ALA A 251 2.44 -12.23 0.53
C ALA A 251 1.03 -12.53 -0.01
N GLN A 252 0.37 -11.57 -0.66
CA GLN A 252 -0.88 -11.82 -1.40
C GLN A 252 -0.74 -12.90 -2.48
N VAL A 253 0.47 -13.19 -2.95
CA VAL A 253 0.76 -14.32 -3.85
C VAL A 253 0.40 -15.67 -3.21
N LEU A 254 0.43 -15.76 -1.87
CA LEU A 254 0.21 -16.98 -1.09
C LEU A 254 -1.22 -17.14 -0.56
N LYS A 255 -2.14 -16.24 -0.91
CA LYS A 255 -3.54 -16.24 -0.44
C LYS A 255 -4.35 -17.50 -0.82
N ASN A 256 -3.98 -18.19 -1.90
CA ASN A 256 -4.58 -19.47 -2.23
C ASN A 256 -3.74 -20.63 -1.68
N PRO A 257 -4.20 -21.31 -0.60
CA PRO A 257 -3.44 -22.35 0.06
C PRO A 257 -3.24 -23.64 -0.78
N ARG A 258 -4.01 -23.78 -1.88
CA ARG A 258 -3.95 -24.97 -2.74
C ARG A 258 -2.84 -24.90 -3.80
N THR A 259 -2.24 -23.73 -4.02
CA THR A 259 -1.17 -23.57 -5.01
C THR A 259 0.12 -24.26 -4.57
N GLN A 260 0.93 -24.67 -5.54
CA GLN A 260 2.24 -25.29 -5.24
C GLN A 260 3.15 -24.32 -4.48
N VAL A 261 3.14 -23.02 -4.84
CA VAL A 261 3.95 -22.00 -4.18
C VAL A 261 3.54 -21.80 -2.72
N SER A 262 2.22 -21.82 -2.42
CA SER A 262 1.73 -21.69 -1.05
C SER A 262 2.04 -22.93 -0.20
N ARG A 263 2.05 -24.11 -0.81
CA ARG A 263 2.48 -25.35 -0.14
C ARG A 263 3.98 -25.33 0.17
N ALA A 264 4.81 -24.91 -0.79
CA ALA A 264 6.25 -24.75 -0.60
C ALA A 264 6.56 -23.72 0.50
N ALA A 265 5.88 -22.56 0.52
CA ALA A 265 6.05 -21.55 1.55
C ALA A 265 5.72 -22.07 2.97
N ARG A 266 4.67 -22.87 3.12
CA ARG A 266 4.33 -23.49 4.41
C ARG A 266 5.29 -24.57 4.86
N ALA A 267 5.94 -25.25 3.92
CA ALA A 267 6.94 -26.29 4.21
C ALA A 267 8.28 -25.72 4.71
N VAL A 268 8.58 -24.43 4.46
CA VAL A 268 9.77 -23.78 5.00
C VAL A 268 9.75 -23.83 6.51
N SER A 269 10.77 -24.42 7.14
CA SER A 269 10.94 -24.42 8.60
C SER A 269 11.59 -23.13 9.05
N ALA A 270 10.91 -22.33 9.90
CA ALA A 270 11.46 -21.07 10.42
C ALA A 270 10.94 -20.79 11.83
N ARG A 271 11.84 -20.28 12.69
CA ARG A 271 11.49 -19.90 14.07
C ARG A 271 10.62 -18.64 14.14
N ALA A 272 10.81 -17.72 13.19
CA ALA A 272 9.96 -16.54 13.03
C ALA A 272 9.49 -16.45 11.58
N ARG A 273 8.19 -16.25 11.35
CA ARG A 273 7.59 -16.10 10.02
C ARG A 273 6.90 -14.76 9.89
N ILE A 274 7.24 -14.00 8.86
CA ILE A 274 6.65 -12.68 8.63
C ILE A 274 6.08 -12.61 7.21
N ALA A 275 4.85 -12.17 7.12
CA ALA A 275 4.21 -11.81 5.86
C ALA A 275 4.16 -10.29 5.72
N LEU A 276 4.70 -9.76 4.62
CA LEU A 276 4.58 -8.35 4.25
C LEU A 276 3.53 -8.22 3.15
N THR A 277 2.55 -7.36 3.32
CA THR A 277 1.51 -7.10 2.31
C THR A 277 0.96 -5.70 2.46
N GLY A 278 0.54 -5.06 1.37
CA GLY A 278 -0.22 -3.81 1.43
C GLY A 278 -1.73 -4.04 1.57
N THR A 279 -2.20 -5.28 1.32
CA THR A 279 -3.62 -5.65 1.25
C THR A 279 -3.83 -7.02 1.90
N PRO A 280 -4.02 -7.11 3.22
CA PRO A 280 -4.16 -8.40 3.92
C PRO A 280 -5.43 -9.17 3.50
N VAL A 281 -6.47 -8.45 3.09
CA VAL A 281 -7.71 -9.01 2.54
C VAL A 281 -8.04 -8.27 1.24
N GLU A 282 -8.17 -8.99 0.12
CA GLU A 282 -8.56 -8.39 -1.16
C GLU A 282 -9.98 -8.81 -1.58
N ASN A 283 -10.31 -10.08 -1.43
CA ASN A 283 -11.56 -10.64 -1.95
C ASN A 283 -12.41 -11.33 -0.89
N HIS A 284 -11.80 -12.14 -0.06
CA HIS A 284 -12.50 -13.00 0.89
C HIS A 284 -11.70 -13.15 2.19
N LEU A 285 -12.39 -13.28 3.30
CA LEU A 285 -11.76 -13.57 4.61
C LEU A 285 -10.96 -14.89 4.61
N ASP A 286 -11.23 -15.79 3.68
CA ASP A 286 -10.42 -16.99 3.46
C ASP A 286 -8.96 -16.68 3.08
N GLU A 287 -8.70 -15.52 2.45
CA GLU A 287 -7.35 -15.07 2.10
C GLU A 287 -6.58 -14.67 3.37
N LEU A 288 -7.27 -13.99 4.29
CA LEU A 288 -6.70 -13.65 5.59
C LEU A 288 -6.31 -14.92 6.36
N TRP A 289 -7.21 -15.94 6.37
CA TRP A 289 -6.87 -17.22 6.98
C TRP A 289 -5.59 -17.83 6.40
N ALA A 290 -5.40 -17.75 5.08
CA ALA A 290 -4.21 -18.32 4.44
C ALA A 290 -2.91 -17.63 4.90
N LEU A 291 -2.94 -16.30 5.08
CA LEU A 291 -1.80 -15.54 5.61
C LEU A 291 -1.55 -15.84 7.09
N LEU A 292 -2.61 -15.90 7.91
CA LEU A 292 -2.51 -16.25 9.32
C LEU A 292 -1.98 -17.67 9.52
N ASN A 293 -2.48 -18.63 8.74
CA ASN A 293 -1.97 -20.01 8.75
C ASN A 293 -0.50 -20.10 8.28
N LEU A 294 -0.06 -19.22 7.35
CA LEU A 294 1.34 -19.16 6.91
C LEU A 294 2.25 -18.73 8.06
N VAL A 295 1.90 -17.65 8.78
CA VAL A 295 2.79 -17.06 9.79
C VAL A 295 2.62 -17.68 11.18
N THR A 296 1.40 -18.08 11.55
CA THR A 296 1.06 -18.70 12.85
C THR A 296 0.27 -20.00 12.67
N PRO A 297 0.87 -21.05 12.09
CA PRO A 297 0.15 -22.30 11.75
C PRO A 297 -0.45 -23.00 12.97
N ALA A 298 0.16 -22.89 14.14
CA ALA A 298 -0.36 -23.49 15.37
C ALA A 298 -1.69 -22.88 15.81
N ALA A 299 -1.88 -21.55 15.62
CA ALA A 299 -3.09 -20.84 16.03
C ALA A 299 -4.23 -20.98 15.00
N PHE A 300 -3.91 -21.07 13.71
CA PHE A 300 -4.89 -21.07 12.60
C PHE A 300 -4.83 -22.36 11.76
N THR A 301 -4.81 -23.52 12.41
CA THR A 301 -4.61 -24.83 11.76
C THR A 301 -5.73 -25.19 10.78
N HIS A 302 -7.01 -25.00 11.15
CA HIS A 302 -8.15 -25.53 10.40
C HIS A 302 -8.99 -24.46 9.74
N LYS A 303 -8.99 -24.39 8.40
CA LYS A 303 -9.80 -23.47 7.61
C LYS A 303 -11.31 -23.61 7.90
N ALA A 304 -11.80 -24.83 8.06
CA ALA A 304 -13.22 -25.07 8.34
C ALA A 304 -13.67 -24.43 9.67
N GLN A 305 -12.82 -24.48 10.70
CA GLN A 305 -13.09 -23.85 11.98
C GLN A 305 -13.10 -22.32 11.87
N PHE A 306 -12.13 -21.72 11.16
CA PHE A 306 -12.08 -20.29 10.89
C PHE A 306 -13.34 -19.81 10.15
N ARG A 307 -13.75 -20.53 9.09
CA ARG A 307 -14.97 -20.22 8.35
C ARG A 307 -16.23 -20.28 9.22
N ARG A 308 -16.37 -21.32 10.05
CA ARG A 308 -17.52 -21.45 10.95
C ARG A 308 -17.55 -20.36 12.02
N ARG A 309 -16.37 -19.99 12.56
CA ARG A 309 -16.28 -19.04 13.69
C ARG A 309 -16.38 -17.59 13.24
N PHE A 310 -15.87 -17.25 12.06
CA PHE A 310 -15.74 -15.87 11.60
C PHE A 310 -16.42 -15.62 10.24
N VAL A 311 -16.04 -16.38 9.19
CA VAL A 311 -16.44 -16.03 7.82
C VAL A 311 -17.95 -16.06 7.64
N ARG A 312 -18.61 -17.19 7.95
CA ARG A 312 -20.07 -17.35 7.78
C ARG A 312 -20.86 -16.32 8.59
N PRO A 313 -20.61 -16.14 9.92
CA PRO A 313 -21.35 -15.14 10.68
C PRO A 313 -21.14 -13.71 10.17
N ILE A 314 -19.95 -13.36 9.63
CA ILE A 314 -19.69 -12.05 9.05
C ILE A 314 -20.44 -11.88 7.72
N GLU A 315 -20.46 -12.91 6.86
CA GLU A 315 -21.24 -12.93 5.63
C GLU A 315 -22.76 -12.81 5.90
N GLU A 316 -23.23 -13.30 7.06
CA GLU A 316 -24.60 -13.18 7.58
C GLU A 316 -24.85 -11.83 8.30
N GLY A 317 -23.87 -10.91 8.35
CA GLY A 317 -24.04 -9.56 8.90
C GLY A 317 -23.76 -9.42 10.41
N SER A 318 -23.14 -10.41 11.07
CA SER A 318 -22.87 -10.35 12.52
C SER A 318 -21.73 -9.38 12.87
N ALA A 319 -22.07 -8.21 13.42
CA ALA A 319 -21.09 -7.25 13.96
C ALA A 319 -20.27 -7.84 15.12
N ALA A 320 -20.84 -8.75 15.91
CA ALA A 320 -20.12 -9.43 17.00
C ALA A 320 -19.03 -10.36 16.45
N ALA A 321 -19.24 -11.00 15.29
CA ALA A 321 -18.22 -11.82 14.65
C ALA A 321 -17.09 -10.98 14.08
N VAL A 322 -17.37 -9.78 13.56
CA VAL A 322 -16.36 -8.81 13.10
C VAL A 322 -15.46 -8.40 14.28
N ARG A 323 -16.06 -8.00 15.41
CA ARG A 323 -15.27 -7.65 16.62
C ARG A 323 -14.41 -8.82 17.10
N ARG A 324 -14.97 -10.01 17.23
CA ARG A 324 -14.19 -11.20 17.64
C ARG A 324 -13.03 -11.52 16.70
N LEU A 325 -13.23 -11.35 15.38
CA LEU A 325 -12.15 -11.53 14.41
C LEU A 325 -11.06 -10.48 14.66
N HIS A 326 -11.45 -9.21 14.78
CA HIS A 326 -10.52 -8.10 15.06
C HIS A 326 -9.69 -8.40 16.30
N ASP A 327 -10.32 -8.71 17.44
CA ASP A 327 -9.64 -8.99 18.71
C ASP A 327 -8.68 -10.21 18.62
N THR A 328 -9.04 -11.20 17.77
CA THR A 328 -8.22 -12.39 17.56
C THR A 328 -6.97 -12.11 16.72
N ILE A 329 -7.06 -11.19 15.73
CA ILE A 329 -5.95 -10.93 14.80
C ILE A 329 -5.11 -9.71 15.18
N GLU A 330 -5.63 -8.78 15.98
CA GLU A 330 -4.95 -7.56 16.39
C GLU A 330 -3.52 -7.80 16.93
N PRO A 331 -3.27 -8.83 17.75
CA PRO A 331 -1.92 -9.10 18.22
C PRO A 331 -0.94 -9.53 17.14
N ILE A 332 -1.44 -10.08 16.02
CA ILE A 332 -0.64 -10.75 14.98
C ILE A 332 -0.56 -9.94 13.68
N VAL A 333 -1.49 -9.01 13.47
CA VAL A 333 -1.60 -8.19 12.25
C VAL A 333 -1.43 -6.72 12.59
N LEU A 334 -0.38 -6.09 12.08
CA LEU A 334 -0.18 -4.65 12.18
C LEU A 334 -0.52 -4.01 10.83
N ALA A 335 -1.57 -3.21 10.78
CA ALA A 335 -2.02 -2.49 9.60
C ALA A 335 -2.19 -1.01 9.92
N ARG A 336 -1.37 -0.15 9.30
CA ARG A 336 -1.44 1.31 9.49
C ARG A 336 -1.66 1.99 8.15
N ARG A 337 -2.46 3.05 8.14
CA ARG A 337 -2.70 3.88 6.96
C ARG A 337 -1.78 5.10 6.98
N LYS A 338 -1.43 5.63 5.79
CA LYS A 338 -0.62 6.85 5.64
C LYS A 338 -1.19 8.02 6.44
N VAL A 339 -2.51 8.20 6.38
CA VAL A 339 -3.21 9.27 7.13
C VAL A 339 -3.05 9.17 8.65
N GLN A 340 -2.75 7.98 9.18
CA GLN A 340 -2.57 7.75 10.62
C GLN A 340 -1.12 7.99 11.09
N VAL A 341 -0.15 7.84 10.19
CA VAL A 341 1.27 7.78 10.60
C VAL A 341 2.20 8.70 9.82
N ALA A 342 1.72 9.36 8.76
CA ALA A 342 2.50 10.21 7.87
C ALA A 342 1.81 11.56 7.63
N ALA A 343 1.54 12.30 8.70
CA ALA A 343 0.88 13.62 8.66
C ALA A 343 1.63 14.66 7.80
N THR A 344 2.92 14.44 7.54
CA THR A 344 3.75 15.33 6.69
C THR A 344 3.71 14.97 5.21
N LEU A 345 3.00 13.90 4.81
CA LEU A 345 2.89 13.57 3.41
C LEU A 345 1.90 14.54 2.73
N PRO A 346 2.29 15.18 1.60
CA PRO A 346 1.39 16.07 0.88
C PRO A 346 0.08 15.38 0.47
N PRO A 347 -1.00 16.12 0.24
CA PRO A 347 -2.29 15.53 -0.13
C PRO A 347 -2.20 14.78 -1.47
N LYS A 348 -3.04 13.76 -1.59
CA LYS A 348 -3.28 12.99 -2.81
C LYS A 348 -4.62 13.41 -3.38
N ILE A 349 -4.62 14.00 -4.56
CA ILE A 349 -5.80 14.53 -5.24
C ILE A 349 -6.18 13.57 -6.35
N HIS A 350 -7.41 13.07 -6.36
CA HIS A 350 -7.92 12.18 -7.42
C HIS A 350 -8.88 12.94 -8.33
N THR A 351 -8.69 12.76 -9.64
CA THR A 351 -9.54 13.32 -10.69
C THR A 351 -9.87 12.22 -11.70
N ASP A 352 -11.13 11.92 -11.89
CA ASP A 352 -11.59 11.03 -12.96
C ASP A 352 -12.09 11.88 -14.12
N LEU A 353 -11.48 11.71 -15.31
CA LEU A 353 -11.87 12.39 -16.53
C LEU A 353 -12.51 11.40 -17.50
N VAL A 354 -13.72 11.73 -17.89
CA VAL A 354 -14.46 10.98 -18.92
C VAL A 354 -14.14 11.57 -20.27
N CYS A 355 -13.65 10.75 -21.19
CA CYS A 355 -13.24 11.14 -22.53
C CYS A 355 -14.21 10.57 -23.56
N ASP A 356 -14.75 11.41 -24.43
CA ASP A 356 -15.63 10.98 -25.49
C ASP A 356 -14.85 10.23 -26.59
N LEU A 357 -15.48 9.22 -27.17
CA LEU A 357 -14.93 8.53 -28.34
C LEU A 357 -15.11 9.40 -29.60
N THR A 358 -14.09 9.46 -30.44
CA THR A 358 -14.23 10.03 -31.78
C THR A 358 -15.16 9.18 -32.65
N ALA A 359 -15.67 9.75 -33.75
CA ALA A 359 -16.52 9.00 -34.69
C ALA A 359 -15.82 7.76 -35.27
N GLU A 360 -14.49 7.83 -35.45
CA GLU A 360 -13.67 6.70 -35.88
C GLU A 360 -13.64 5.60 -34.82
N GLN A 361 -13.37 5.97 -33.58
CA GLN A 361 -13.35 5.03 -32.45
C GLN A 361 -14.72 4.37 -32.27
N GLN A 362 -15.80 5.14 -32.36
CA GLN A 362 -17.17 4.63 -32.22
C GLN A 362 -17.49 3.55 -33.24
N ARG A 363 -17.18 3.82 -34.52
CA ARG A 363 -17.39 2.86 -35.60
C ARG A 363 -16.58 1.57 -35.39
N LEU A 364 -15.28 1.70 -35.12
CA LEU A 364 -14.41 0.55 -34.89
C LEU A 364 -14.82 -0.27 -33.67
N TYR A 365 -15.24 0.40 -32.60
CA TYR A 365 -15.72 -0.28 -31.39
C TYR A 365 -16.96 -1.13 -31.69
N ASP A 366 -17.94 -0.55 -32.38
CA ASP A 366 -19.18 -1.24 -32.74
C ASP A 366 -18.91 -2.38 -33.75
N GLU A 367 -18.03 -2.17 -34.74
CA GLU A 367 -17.62 -3.22 -35.72
C GLU A 367 -16.94 -4.41 -35.03
N LEU A 368 -16.01 -4.15 -34.11
CA LEU A 368 -15.33 -5.22 -33.36
C LEU A 368 -16.29 -6.00 -32.46
N LEU A 369 -17.22 -5.30 -31.82
CA LEU A 369 -18.22 -5.94 -30.97
C LEU A 369 -19.18 -6.79 -31.80
N ASN A 370 -19.70 -6.27 -32.93
CA ASN A 370 -20.58 -7.00 -33.83
C ASN A 370 -19.89 -8.25 -34.43
N ARG A 371 -18.60 -8.15 -34.73
CA ARG A 371 -17.80 -9.30 -35.18
C ARG A 371 -17.68 -10.36 -34.10
N ALA A 372 -17.33 -9.94 -32.85
CA ALA A 372 -17.22 -10.85 -31.71
C ALA A 372 -18.57 -11.54 -31.41
N GLU A 373 -19.69 -10.84 -31.57
CA GLU A 373 -21.05 -11.39 -31.43
C GLU A 373 -21.34 -12.40 -32.54
N ALA A 374 -21.03 -12.09 -33.82
CA ALA A 374 -21.24 -12.99 -34.97
C ALA A 374 -20.38 -14.26 -34.88
N ASP A 375 -19.14 -14.15 -34.43
CA ASP A 375 -18.21 -15.29 -34.24
C ASP A 375 -18.60 -16.13 -32.98
N GLY A 376 -19.42 -15.56 -32.08
CA GLY A 376 -19.84 -16.15 -30.82
C GLY A 376 -18.70 -16.27 -29.80
N PHE A 377 -19.04 -16.28 -28.52
CA PHE A 377 -18.04 -16.35 -27.45
C PHE A 377 -17.58 -17.78 -27.12
N GLY A 378 -18.22 -18.81 -27.70
CA GLY A 378 -17.86 -20.21 -27.44
C GLY A 378 -18.20 -20.68 -26.03
N VAL A 379 -17.68 -21.85 -25.64
CA VAL A 379 -17.93 -22.49 -24.33
C VAL A 379 -16.62 -22.90 -23.63
N GLY A 380 -16.66 -23.06 -22.32
CA GLY A 380 -15.55 -23.58 -21.54
C GLY A 380 -14.27 -22.72 -21.60
N ALA A 381 -13.13 -23.34 -21.86
CA ALA A 381 -11.82 -22.64 -21.91
C ALA A 381 -11.72 -21.68 -23.11
N GLU A 382 -12.32 -22.04 -24.23
CA GLU A 382 -12.35 -21.22 -25.45
C GLU A 382 -13.11 -19.90 -25.22
N ARG A 383 -14.23 -19.95 -24.48
CA ARG A 383 -14.99 -18.77 -24.09
C ARG A 383 -14.13 -17.74 -23.37
N ASN A 384 -13.33 -18.17 -22.39
CA ASN A 384 -12.44 -17.27 -21.65
C ASN A 384 -11.44 -16.58 -22.59
N ALA A 385 -10.88 -17.31 -23.57
CA ALA A 385 -9.94 -16.76 -24.53
C ALA A 385 -10.60 -15.75 -25.47
N ARG A 386 -11.79 -16.06 -26.02
CA ARG A 386 -12.53 -15.19 -26.94
C ARG A 386 -13.02 -13.91 -26.23
N VAL A 387 -13.57 -14.02 -25.02
CA VAL A 387 -13.98 -12.86 -24.22
C VAL A 387 -12.77 -11.97 -23.89
N LEU A 388 -11.63 -12.55 -23.51
CA LEU A 388 -10.42 -11.78 -23.25
C LEU A 388 -9.89 -11.07 -24.51
N ALA A 389 -9.95 -11.73 -25.68
CA ALA A 389 -9.56 -11.14 -26.95
C ALA A 389 -10.45 -9.95 -27.33
N ALA A 390 -11.79 -10.11 -27.21
CA ALA A 390 -12.75 -9.05 -27.47
C ALA A 390 -12.52 -7.84 -26.54
N LEU A 391 -12.40 -8.08 -25.21
CA LEU A 391 -12.12 -7.04 -24.24
C LEU A 391 -10.81 -6.30 -24.54
N THR A 392 -9.78 -7.03 -24.97
CA THR A 392 -8.48 -6.44 -25.31
C THR A 392 -8.60 -5.54 -26.53
N ALA A 393 -9.27 -6.00 -27.59
CA ALA A 393 -9.48 -5.23 -28.82
C ALA A 393 -10.31 -3.95 -28.56
N LEU A 394 -11.42 -4.08 -27.82
CA LEU A 394 -12.27 -2.95 -27.45
C LEU A 394 -11.51 -1.90 -26.63
N LYS A 395 -10.70 -2.30 -25.66
CA LYS A 395 -9.86 -1.38 -24.88
C LYS A 395 -8.74 -0.74 -25.71
N GLN A 396 -8.18 -1.46 -26.67
CA GLN A 396 -7.19 -0.87 -27.60
C GLN A 396 -7.81 0.20 -28.49
N VAL A 397 -9.05 0.02 -28.96
CA VAL A 397 -9.79 1.09 -29.68
C VAL A 397 -10.03 2.29 -28.78
N CYS A 398 -10.41 2.07 -27.50
CA CYS A 398 -10.56 3.16 -26.52
C CYS A 398 -9.26 3.95 -26.35
N ASN A 399 -8.11 3.29 -26.44
CA ASN A 399 -6.81 3.95 -26.33
C ASN A 399 -6.46 4.73 -27.60
N HIS A 400 -6.45 4.08 -28.74
CA HIS A 400 -6.23 4.71 -30.05
C HIS A 400 -6.65 3.75 -31.18
N PRO A 401 -7.40 4.20 -32.21
CA PRO A 401 -7.86 3.33 -33.30
C PRO A 401 -6.71 2.67 -34.07
N GLY A 402 -5.61 3.36 -34.27
CA GLY A 402 -4.42 2.84 -34.94
C GLY A 402 -3.78 1.62 -34.26
N LEU A 403 -4.05 1.35 -32.99
CA LEU A 403 -3.58 0.13 -32.32
C LEU A 403 -4.24 -1.15 -32.87
N VAL A 404 -5.42 -1.01 -33.44
CA VAL A 404 -6.19 -2.11 -34.03
C VAL A 404 -6.08 -2.12 -35.54
N THR A 405 -6.16 -0.95 -36.20
CA THR A 405 -6.07 -0.84 -37.66
C THR A 405 -4.65 -0.99 -38.19
N GLY A 406 -3.64 -0.70 -37.38
CA GLY A 406 -2.24 -0.63 -37.77
C GLY A 406 -1.83 0.70 -38.41
N ASP A 407 -2.78 1.60 -38.65
CA ASP A 407 -2.52 2.94 -39.15
C ASP A 407 -2.15 3.89 -38.01
N LEU A 408 -0.89 4.31 -38.00
CA LEU A 408 -0.27 5.14 -36.96
C LEU A 408 0.32 6.45 -37.54
N ASP A 409 -0.08 6.85 -38.76
CA ASP A 409 0.52 7.99 -39.42
C ASP A 409 0.11 9.32 -38.78
N GLU A 410 -1.18 9.49 -38.48
CA GLU A 410 -1.67 10.63 -37.70
C GLU A 410 -2.24 10.14 -36.35
N LEU A 411 -1.84 10.77 -35.26
CA LEU A 411 -2.26 10.37 -33.92
C LEU A 411 -3.27 11.34 -33.29
N THR A 412 -3.10 12.63 -33.53
CA THR A 412 -3.94 13.71 -32.96
C THR A 412 -5.34 13.70 -33.57
N GLY A 413 -6.37 13.96 -32.76
CA GLY A 413 -7.78 14.07 -33.19
C GLY A 413 -8.47 12.73 -33.48
N ARG A 414 -7.77 11.62 -33.40
CA ARG A 414 -8.31 10.27 -33.65
C ARG A 414 -8.77 9.55 -32.38
N SER A 415 -8.31 9.99 -31.19
CA SER A 415 -8.71 9.43 -29.91
C SER A 415 -8.92 10.53 -28.87
N GLY A 416 -10.15 10.66 -28.37
CA GLY A 416 -10.46 11.66 -27.36
C GLY A 416 -9.63 11.49 -26.07
N LYS A 417 -9.33 10.24 -25.68
CA LYS A 417 -8.47 9.95 -24.54
C LYS A 417 -7.02 10.36 -24.79
N PHE A 418 -6.52 10.13 -26.00
CA PHE A 418 -5.17 10.51 -26.41
C PHE A 418 -5.01 12.03 -26.37
N ASP A 419 -5.97 12.75 -26.97
CA ASP A 419 -5.95 14.22 -27.02
C ASP A 419 -6.01 14.83 -25.61
N VAL A 420 -6.91 14.36 -24.74
CA VAL A 420 -6.99 14.81 -23.31
C VAL A 420 -5.70 14.53 -22.56
N CYS A 421 -5.08 13.37 -22.78
CA CYS A 421 -3.80 13.05 -22.14
C CYS A 421 -2.71 14.04 -22.54
N PHE A 422 -2.63 14.37 -23.84
CA PHE A 422 -1.63 15.32 -24.35
C PHE A 422 -1.89 16.75 -23.92
N ASP A 423 -3.13 17.16 -23.69
CA ASP A 423 -3.45 18.46 -23.11
C ASP A 423 -3.02 18.54 -21.64
N ILE A 424 -3.18 17.45 -20.87
CA ILE A 424 -2.64 17.35 -19.51
C ILE A 424 -1.11 17.44 -19.52
N LEU A 425 -0.45 16.69 -20.41
CA LEU A 425 1.01 16.69 -20.51
C LEU A 425 1.56 18.06 -20.94
N ALA A 426 0.90 18.76 -21.87
CA ALA A 426 1.26 20.11 -22.29
C ALA A 426 1.22 21.09 -21.10
N ASN A 427 0.11 21.09 -20.36
CA ASN A 427 -0.03 21.92 -19.17
C ASN A 427 1.03 21.59 -18.10
N ASN A 428 1.32 20.30 -17.89
CA ASN A 428 2.30 19.89 -16.89
C ASN A 428 3.74 20.25 -17.29
N LEU A 429 4.06 20.25 -18.58
CA LEU A 429 5.35 20.74 -19.09
C LEU A 429 5.51 22.25 -18.86
N GLU A 430 4.47 23.06 -19.12
CA GLU A 430 4.48 24.50 -18.85
C GLU A 430 4.65 24.82 -17.35
N LEU A 431 4.10 23.98 -16.46
CA LEU A 431 4.16 24.13 -15.00
C LEU A 431 5.41 23.48 -14.36
N ASP A 432 6.35 22.97 -15.14
CA ASP A 432 7.49 22.17 -14.65
C ASP A 432 7.04 21.08 -13.64
N CYS A 433 6.00 20.34 -14.04
CA CYS A 433 5.39 19.28 -13.22
C CYS A 433 5.77 17.90 -13.77
N PRO A 434 6.77 17.22 -13.20
CA PRO A 434 7.15 15.88 -13.64
C PRO A 434 6.00 14.91 -13.55
N THR A 435 5.70 14.24 -14.67
CA THR A 435 4.51 13.42 -14.85
C THR A 435 4.85 11.96 -15.14
N VAL A 436 4.09 11.06 -14.52
CA VAL A 436 4.16 9.61 -14.78
C VAL A 436 2.87 9.17 -15.46
N VAL A 437 2.99 8.51 -16.62
CA VAL A 437 1.84 7.97 -17.35
C VAL A 437 1.84 6.45 -17.28
N PHE A 438 0.79 5.87 -16.71
CA PHE A 438 0.61 4.41 -16.65
C PHE A 438 -0.32 3.91 -17.73
N THR A 439 0.08 2.83 -18.41
CA THR A 439 -0.75 2.11 -19.37
C THR A 439 -0.60 0.59 -19.23
N GLN A 440 -1.61 -0.18 -19.62
CA GLN A 440 -1.57 -1.64 -19.63
C GLN A 440 -0.79 -2.20 -20.82
N TYR A 441 -0.83 -1.49 -21.95
CA TYR A 441 -0.38 -2.01 -23.24
C TYR A 441 0.95 -1.38 -23.64
N ARG A 442 1.95 -2.22 -23.89
CA ARG A 442 3.26 -1.76 -24.34
C ARG A 442 3.17 -0.90 -25.62
N ARG A 443 2.38 -1.34 -26.60
CA ARG A 443 2.19 -0.58 -27.85
C ARG A 443 1.58 0.80 -27.62
N THR A 444 0.64 0.92 -26.68
CA THR A 444 0.11 2.24 -26.29
C THR A 444 1.21 3.13 -25.68
N GLY A 445 2.05 2.57 -24.82
CA GLY A 445 3.16 3.33 -24.23
C GLY A 445 4.18 3.78 -25.26
N GLU A 446 4.54 2.91 -26.22
CA GLU A 446 5.42 3.25 -27.35
C GLU A 446 4.84 4.39 -28.21
N LEU A 447 3.51 4.36 -28.42
CA LEU A 447 2.79 5.39 -29.16
C LEU A 447 2.80 6.74 -28.43
N LEU A 448 2.54 6.73 -27.12
CA LEU A 448 2.60 7.91 -26.26
C LEU A 448 4.03 8.51 -26.24
N ALA A 449 5.06 7.67 -26.10
CA ALA A 449 6.46 8.10 -26.10
C ALA A 449 6.86 8.78 -27.43
N ARG A 450 6.50 8.16 -28.55
CA ARG A 450 6.74 8.72 -29.88
C ARG A 450 6.08 10.09 -30.02
N HIS A 451 4.82 10.20 -29.65
CA HIS A 451 4.09 11.47 -29.80
C HIS A 451 4.56 12.57 -28.84
N CYS A 452 5.07 12.22 -27.67
CA CYS A 452 5.76 13.20 -26.80
C CYS A 452 6.95 13.84 -27.51
N THR A 453 7.76 13.04 -28.22
CA THR A 453 8.90 13.54 -28.98
C THR A 453 8.45 14.36 -30.19
N GLU A 454 7.44 13.90 -30.93
CA GLU A 454 6.92 14.59 -32.13
C GLU A 454 6.26 15.93 -31.80
N ARG A 455 5.45 15.98 -30.73
CA ARG A 455 4.64 17.17 -30.39
C ARG A 455 5.38 18.18 -29.51
N PHE A 456 6.19 17.69 -28.57
CA PHE A 456 6.83 18.54 -27.55
C PHE A 456 8.35 18.63 -27.68
N GLY A 457 8.97 17.81 -28.55
CA GLY A 457 10.44 17.69 -28.60
C GLY A 457 11.06 17.10 -27.33
N VAL A 458 10.25 16.41 -26.50
CA VAL A 458 10.67 15.91 -25.17
C VAL A 458 10.77 14.39 -25.24
N GLU A 459 11.90 13.87 -24.76
CA GLU A 459 12.06 12.42 -24.56
C GLU A 459 11.21 11.95 -23.40
N ALA A 460 10.34 10.97 -23.66
CA ALA A 460 9.54 10.31 -22.64
C ALA A 460 9.92 8.80 -22.59
N PRO A 461 10.92 8.42 -21.77
CA PRO A 461 11.37 7.04 -21.70
C PRO A 461 10.24 6.11 -21.25
N MET A 462 10.24 4.89 -21.83
CA MET A 462 9.24 3.89 -21.50
C MET A 462 9.80 2.75 -20.68
N PHE A 463 9.27 2.59 -19.46
CA PHE A 463 9.60 1.51 -18.54
C PHE A 463 8.66 0.32 -18.74
N HIS A 464 9.19 -0.85 -19.11
CA HIS A 464 8.39 -2.05 -19.34
C HIS A 464 9.10 -3.35 -18.95
N GLY A 465 8.35 -4.46 -18.90
CA GLY A 465 8.86 -5.76 -18.46
C GLY A 465 9.92 -6.42 -19.35
N GLY A 466 10.08 -5.97 -20.60
CA GLY A 466 11.10 -6.48 -21.53
C GLY A 466 12.49 -5.88 -21.36
N LEU A 467 12.65 -4.84 -20.53
CA LEU A 467 13.94 -4.23 -20.25
C LEU A 467 14.75 -5.08 -19.26
N SER A 468 16.09 -5.06 -19.40
CA SER A 468 17.00 -5.61 -18.42
C SER A 468 16.91 -4.84 -17.09
N GLN A 469 17.42 -5.39 -16.01
CA GLN A 469 17.42 -4.71 -14.71
C GLN A 469 18.23 -3.41 -14.74
N SER A 470 19.41 -3.42 -15.41
CA SER A 470 20.26 -2.24 -15.56
C SER A 470 19.59 -1.11 -16.33
N GLU A 471 18.87 -1.42 -17.40
CA GLU A 471 18.10 -0.41 -18.15
C GLU A 471 16.97 0.18 -17.32
N ARG A 472 16.28 -0.64 -16.53
CA ARG A 472 15.23 -0.18 -15.61
C ARG A 472 15.77 0.76 -14.55
N ASP A 473 16.89 0.40 -13.94
CA ASP A 473 17.54 1.21 -12.90
C ASP A 473 18.05 2.53 -13.49
N ALA A 474 18.60 2.52 -14.71
CA ALA A 474 19.03 3.72 -15.41
C ALA A 474 17.87 4.68 -15.69
N ILE A 475 16.74 4.19 -16.22
CA ILE A 475 15.54 5.01 -16.51
C ILE A 475 15.01 5.65 -15.22
N VAL A 476 14.90 4.88 -14.12
CA VAL A 476 14.40 5.41 -12.85
C VAL A 476 15.36 6.44 -12.27
N THR A 477 16.66 6.18 -12.32
CA THR A 477 17.68 7.11 -11.85
C THR A 477 17.66 8.40 -12.64
N ALA A 478 17.57 8.31 -13.96
CA ALA A 478 17.45 9.48 -14.84
C ALA A 478 16.19 10.29 -14.54
N PHE A 479 15.04 9.63 -14.41
CA PHE A 479 13.78 10.32 -14.07
C PHE A 479 13.83 11.00 -12.70
N GLN A 480 14.49 10.41 -11.71
CA GLN A 480 14.58 10.96 -10.35
C GLN A 480 15.59 12.11 -10.22
N SER A 481 16.47 12.34 -11.20
CA SER A 481 17.38 13.49 -11.19
C SER A 481 16.62 14.81 -11.42
N ALA A 482 17.17 15.93 -10.93
CA ALA A 482 16.55 17.25 -11.08
C ALA A 482 16.32 17.60 -12.56
N ASP A 483 17.32 17.36 -13.40
CA ASP A 483 17.30 17.65 -14.83
C ASP A 483 16.83 16.45 -15.68
N GLY A 484 16.20 15.46 -15.05
CA GLY A 484 15.72 14.26 -15.73
C GLY A 484 14.50 14.51 -16.63
N PRO A 485 14.13 13.53 -17.47
CA PRO A 485 13.01 13.66 -18.37
C PRO A 485 11.75 14.07 -17.60
N PRO A 486 10.96 15.04 -18.11
CA PRO A 486 9.77 15.51 -17.41
C PRO A 486 8.61 14.53 -17.46
N ILE A 487 8.62 13.59 -18.40
CA ILE A 487 7.58 12.58 -18.58
C ILE A 487 8.22 11.20 -18.53
N LEU A 488 7.62 10.28 -17.75
CA LEU A 488 7.98 8.87 -17.72
C LEU A 488 6.74 8.00 -18.00
N ILE A 489 6.83 7.13 -18.98
CA ILE A 489 5.74 6.22 -19.33
C ILE A 489 6.04 4.83 -18.76
N LEU A 490 5.08 4.23 -18.05
CA LEU A 490 5.25 2.92 -17.43
C LEU A 490 4.15 1.93 -17.82
N SER A 491 4.58 0.72 -18.12
CA SER A 491 3.64 -0.40 -18.14
C SER A 491 3.22 -0.76 -16.72
N LEU A 492 1.90 -0.78 -16.45
CA LEU A 492 1.34 -1.10 -15.14
C LEU A 492 1.84 -2.44 -14.56
N ARG A 493 2.07 -3.44 -15.41
CA ARG A 493 2.63 -4.74 -14.98
C ARG A 493 4.07 -4.63 -14.49
N ALA A 494 4.84 -3.75 -15.08
CA ALA A 494 6.23 -3.50 -14.68
C ALA A 494 6.31 -2.59 -13.44
N ALA A 495 5.33 -1.72 -13.23
CA ALA A 495 5.24 -0.83 -12.06
C ALA A 495 5.06 -1.59 -10.72
N GLY A 496 4.67 -2.86 -10.75
CA GLY A 496 4.61 -3.75 -9.57
C GLY A 496 5.96 -4.00 -8.88
N THR A 497 7.07 -3.49 -9.41
CA THR A 497 8.45 -3.83 -9.03
C THR A 497 9.11 -2.91 -8.01
N GLY A 498 8.38 -2.41 -7.00
CA GLY A 498 9.02 -1.69 -5.87
C GLY A 498 9.62 -0.32 -6.19
N LEU A 499 9.31 0.26 -7.35
CA LEU A 499 9.85 1.55 -7.80
C LEU A 499 9.48 2.70 -6.84
N THR A 500 10.38 3.67 -6.75
CA THR A 500 10.15 4.94 -6.06
C THR A 500 10.22 6.06 -7.10
N LEU A 501 9.15 6.85 -7.23
CA LEU A 501 9.00 7.88 -8.26
C LEU A 501 8.57 9.22 -7.63
N THR A 502 9.18 9.57 -6.50
CA THR A 502 8.80 10.73 -5.66
C THR A 502 9.07 12.09 -6.31
N ARG A 503 9.80 12.15 -7.42
CA ARG A 503 9.89 13.37 -8.23
C ARG A 503 8.56 13.68 -8.93
N ALA A 504 7.77 12.67 -9.29
CA ALA A 504 6.49 12.87 -9.97
C ALA A 504 5.49 13.58 -9.05
N ALA A 505 4.92 14.68 -9.53
CA ALA A 505 3.83 15.40 -8.87
C ALA A 505 2.48 15.16 -9.59
N ASP A 506 2.50 14.60 -10.79
CA ASP A 506 1.29 14.17 -11.50
C ASP A 506 1.40 12.71 -11.96
N VAL A 507 0.28 12.00 -11.88
CA VAL A 507 0.14 10.60 -12.29
C VAL A 507 -1.08 10.47 -13.17
N VAL A 508 -0.89 10.04 -14.41
CA VAL A 508 -1.98 9.80 -15.36
C VAL A 508 -2.16 8.30 -15.55
N HIS A 509 -3.32 7.75 -15.19
CA HIS A 509 -3.74 6.43 -15.61
C HIS A 509 -4.43 6.55 -16.97
N PHE A 510 -3.71 6.20 -18.04
CA PHE A 510 -4.19 6.35 -19.42
C PHE A 510 -5.33 5.38 -19.73
N ASP A 511 -5.28 4.17 -19.18
CA ASP A 511 -6.33 3.16 -19.33
C ASP A 511 -6.70 2.52 -18.00
N ARG A 512 -7.98 2.14 -17.85
CA ARG A 512 -8.53 1.55 -16.61
C ARG A 512 -8.03 0.11 -16.42
N TRP A 513 -7.61 -0.23 -15.20
CA TRP A 513 -7.30 -1.61 -14.84
C TRP A 513 -8.52 -2.28 -14.20
N TRP A 514 -8.66 -3.60 -14.40
CA TRP A 514 -9.75 -4.37 -13.79
C TRP A 514 -9.71 -4.41 -12.27
N ASN A 515 -8.52 -4.29 -11.67
CA ASN A 515 -8.31 -4.30 -10.24
C ASN A 515 -7.88 -2.90 -9.76
N PRO A 516 -8.74 -2.17 -9.02
CA PRO A 516 -8.42 -0.84 -8.50
C PRO A 516 -7.18 -0.83 -7.59
N ALA A 517 -6.87 -1.95 -6.91
CA ALA A 517 -5.68 -2.03 -6.08
C ALA A 517 -4.38 -1.90 -6.88
N VAL A 518 -4.37 -2.33 -8.16
CA VAL A 518 -3.19 -2.18 -9.05
C VAL A 518 -3.01 -0.72 -9.45
N GLU A 519 -4.09 0.03 -9.77
CA GLU A 519 -4.04 1.47 -10.03
C GLU A 519 -3.55 2.23 -8.78
N ALA A 520 -4.13 1.93 -7.62
CA ALA A 520 -3.70 2.52 -6.35
C ALA A 520 -2.23 2.22 -6.04
N GLN A 521 -1.79 0.97 -6.26
CA GLN A 521 -0.39 0.56 -6.08
C GLN A 521 0.56 1.32 -7.00
N ALA A 522 0.18 1.54 -8.25
CA ALA A 522 0.97 2.30 -9.22
C ALA A 522 1.07 3.78 -8.79
N SER A 523 -0.02 4.42 -8.42
CA SER A 523 -0.05 5.79 -7.91
C SER A 523 0.79 5.97 -6.64
N ASP A 524 0.81 4.95 -5.78
CA ASP A 524 1.60 4.97 -4.54
C ASP A 524 3.12 4.92 -4.78
N ARG A 525 3.58 4.74 -6.03
CA ARG A 525 4.99 4.91 -6.39
C ARG A 525 5.43 6.37 -6.40
N ALA A 526 4.53 7.28 -6.76
CA ALA A 526 4.74 8.73 -6.69
C ALA A 526 4.41 9.28 -5.29
N HIS A 527 3.30 8.82 -4.69
CA HIS A 527 2.86 9.26 -3.36
C HIS A 527 3.47 8.40 -2.26
N ARG A 528 4.77 8.57 -2.04
CA ARG A 528 5.58 7.86 -1.05
C ARG A 528 6.29 8.83 -0.10
N ILE A 529 6.82 8.28 0.99
CA ILE A 529 7.73 8.99 1.86
C ILE A 529 8.91 9.55 1.06
N GLY A 530 9.14 10.85 1.16
CA GLY A 530 10.09 11.61 0.34
C GLY A 530 9.40 12.51 -0.68
N GLN A 531 8.09 12.36 -0.90
CA GLN A 531 7.30 13.31 -1.68
C GLN A 531 7.15 14.64 -0.94
N THR A 532 7.42 15.73 -1.63
CA THR A 532 7.37 17.10 -1.09
C THR A 532 6.26 17.94 -1.73
N ARG A 533 5.69 17.50 -2.85
CA ARG A 533 4.63 18.19 -3.61
C ARG A 533 3.31 17.43 -3.49
N PRO A 534 2.14 18.09 -3.52
CA PRO A 534 0.86 17.40 -3.73
C PRO A 534 0.93 16.51 -4.97
N VAL A 535 0.33 15.32 -4.89
CA VAL A 535 0.30 14.40 -6.04
C VAL A 535 -1.10 14.37 -6.61
N THR A 536 -1.26 14.85 -7.83
CA THR A 536 -2.50 14.72 -8.61
C THR A 536 -2.51 13.36 -9.31
N ILE A 537 -3.64 12.67 -9.25
CA ILE A 537 -3.84 11.40 -9.93
C ILE A 537 -5.04 11.56 -10.84
N THR A 538 -4.78 11.56 -12.12
CA THR A 538 -5.80 11.66 -13.15
C THR A 538 -6.04 10.31 -13.79
N THR A 539 -7.28 9.87 -13.81
CA THR A 539 -7.69 8.60 -14.45
C THR A 539 -8.56 8.90 -15.65
N LEU A 540 -8.15 8.42 -16.82
CA LEU A 540 -8.89 8.61 -18.06
C LEU A 540 -9.82 7.41 -18.30
N THR A 541 -11.07 7.70 -18.62
CA THR A 541 -12.11 6.70 -18.88
C THR A 541 -12.85 7.04 -20.18
N SER A 542 -12.88 6.12 -21.14
CA SER A 542 -13.67 6.33 -22.36
C SER A 542 -15.16 6.18 -22.07
N ALA A 543 -15.92 7.22 -22.41
CA ALA A 543 -17.37 7.30 -22.22
C ALA A 543 -18.12 6.18 -22.96
N THR A 544 -19.20 5.71 -22.40
CA THR A 544 -20.14 4.73 -23.00
C THR A 544 -19.52 3.38 -23.37
N THR A 545 -18.34 3.04 -22.86
CA THR A 545 -17.59 1.83 -23.20
C THR A 545 -17.45 0.86 -22.02
N VAL A 546 -16.77 -0.26 -22.26
CA VAL A 546 -16.36 -1.20 -21.23
C VAL A 546 -15.53 -0.55 -20.11
N GLU A 547 -14.83 0.55 -20.37
CA GLU A 547 -14.06 1.26 -19.32
C GLU A 547 -14.96 1.96 -18.31
N GLU A 548 -16.08 2.52 -18.73
CA GLU A 548 -17.09 3.07 -17.82
C GLU A 548 -17.70 1.98 -16.93
N HIS A 549 -17.91 0.78 -17.49
CA HIS A 549 -18.33 -0.37 -16.67
C HIS A 549 -17.28 -0.75 -15.62
N ILE A 550 -15.99 -0.72 -15.99
CA ILE A 550 -14.87 -0.96 -15.05
C ILE A 550 -14.87 0.13 -13.96
N ALA A 551 -15.02 1.42 -14.31
CA ALA A 551 -15.11 2.52 -13.37
C ALA A 551 -16.25 2.32 -12.37
N GLY A 552 -17.47 2.02 -12.83
CA GLY A 552 -18.62 1.75 -11.97
C GLY A 552 -18.46 0.49 -11.09
N MET A 553 -17.63 -0.48 -11.49
CA MET A 553 -17.25 -1.59 -10.60
C MET A 553 -16.28 -1.13 -9.51
N HIS A 554 -15.37 -0.20 -9.80
CA HIS A 554 -14.45 0.37 -8.82
C HIS A 554 -15.20 1.15 -7.75
N ASP A 555 -16.17 1.99 -8.13
CA ASP A 555 -16.99 2.78 -7.20
C ASP A 555 -17.78 1.91 -6.23
N ARG A 556 -18.43 0.86 -6.75
CA ARG A 556 -19.14 -0.12 -5.91
C ARG A 556 -18.21 -0.87 -4.95
N LYS A 557 -16.95 -1.15 -5.38
CA LYS A 557 -15.96 -1.80 -4.52
C LYS A 557 -15.37 -0.85 -3.49
N SER A 558 -15.19 0.43 -3.81
CA SER A 558 -14.72 1.43 -2.86
C SER A 558 -15.73 1.68 -1.75
N ALA A 559 -17.03 1.70 -2.07
CA ALA A 559 -18.11 1.75 -1.09
C ALA A 559 -18.16 0.51 -0.17
N LEU A 560 -17.65 -0.63 -0.65
CA LEU A 560 -17.51 -1.89 0.10
C LEU A 560 -16.07 -2.12 0.60
N ALA A 561 -15.20 -1.12 0.56
CA ALA A 561 -13.75 -1.22 0.81
C ALA A 561 -13.31 -1.64 2.24
N GLY A 562 -14.26 -2.08 3.07
CA GLY A 562 -13.99 -2.95 4.21
C GLY A 562 -13.95 -4.45 3.90
N LEU A 563 -14.29 -4.91 2.68
CA LEU A 563 -14.58 -6.33 2.37
C LEU A 563 -13.98 -6.87 1.06
N GLY A 564 -12.87 -6.32 0.58
CA GLY A 564 -12.02 -7.01 -0.40
C GLY A 564 -12.20 -6.69 -1.89
N ALA A 565 -11.11 -6.32 -2.55
CA ALA A 565 -11.00 -6.09 -3.99
C ALA A 565 -10.49 -7.34 -4.74
N GLY A 566 -11.15 -7.73 -5.84
CA GLY A 566 -10.81 -8.91 -6.63
C GLY A 566 -9.65 -8.72 -7.62
N ASP A 567 -8.88 -9.80 -7.88
CA ASP A 567 -7.90 -9.88 -8.95
C ASP A 567 -8.57 -9.61 -10.32
N GLY A 568 -7.89 -8.87 -11.22
CA GLY A 568 -8.38 -8.59 -12.57
C GLY A 568 -8.70 -9.84 -13.40
N ARG A 569 -7.99 -10.95 -13.18
CA ARG A 569 -8.32 -12.25 -13.78
C ARG A 569 -9.66 -12.79 -13.29
N SER A 570 -10.01 -12.54 -12.04
CA SER A 570 -11.31 -12.88 -11.46
C SER A 570 -12.46 -12.03 -12.07
N ALA A 571 -12.20 -10.76 -12.44
CA ALA A 571 -13.19 -9.90 -13.10
C ALA A 571 -13.48 -10.38 -14.53
N VAL A 572 -12.46 -10.65 -15.33
CA VAL A 572 -12.60 -11.21 -16.68
C VAL A 572 -13.27 -12.58 -16.65
N ALA A 573 -12.87 -13.45 -15.70
CA ALA A 573 -13.49 -14.77 -15.54
C ALA A 573 -14.97 -14.69 -15.10
N ARG A 574 -15.37 -13.64 -14.39
CA ARG A 574 -16.79 -13.37 -14.06
C ARG A 574 -17.56 -12.94 -15.28
N LEU A 575 -17.00 -12.04 -16.12
CA LEU A 575 -17.62 -11.65 -17.37
C LEU A 575 -17.79 -12.86 -18.32
N ALA A 576 -16.78 -13.72 -18.41
CA ALA A 576 -16.86 -14.93 -19.20
C ALA A 576 -17.88 -15.98 -18.71
N ARG A 577 -18.38 -15.84 -17.48
CA ARG A 577 -19.46 -16.68 -16.92
C ARG A 577 -20.87 -16.14 -17.19
N LEU A 578 -20.97 -14.87 -17.63
CA LEU A 578 -22.26 -14.32 -18.09
C LEU A 578 -22.69 -15.05 -19.35
N ASP A 579 -23.96 -15.19 -19.57
CA ASP A 579 -24.48 -15.57 -20.90
C ASP A 579 -24.15 -14.46 -21.91
N ASP A 580 -24.37 -14.76 -23.19
CA ASP A 580 -23.99 -13.85 -24.28
C ASP A 580 -24.76 -12.53 -24.23
N ASP A 581 -26.05 -12.56 -23.89
CA ASP A 581 -26.89 -11.37 -23.82
C ASP A 581 -26.43 -10.42 -22.70
N HIS A 582 -26.17 -10.94 -21.51
CA HIS A 582 -25.65 -10.15 -20.39
C HIS A 582 -24.21 -9.65 -20.64
N LEU A 583 -23.37 -10.47 -21.27
CA LEU A 583 -22.02 -10.05 -21.64
C LEU A 583 -22.07 -8.92 -22.66
N LEU A 584 -22.88 -9.04 -23.71
CA LEU A 584 -23.09 -8.00 -24.71
C LEU A 584 -23.68 -6.73 -24.11
N ALA A 585 -24.61 -6.83 -23.16
CA ALA A 585 -25.15 -5.67 -22.46
C ALA A 585 -24.08 -4.88 -21.69
N VAL A 586 -23.04 -5.56 -21.20
CA VAL A 586 -21.88 -4.92 -20.55
C VAL A 586 -20.93 -4.30 -21.57
N LEU A 587 -20.74 -4.94 -22.73
CA LEU A 587 -19.76 -4.53 -23.73
C LEU A 587 -20.30 -3.48 -24.71
N ARG A 588 -21.63 -3.47 -24.99
CA ARG A 588 -22.28 -2.49 -25.88
C ARG A 588 -22.15 -1.08 -25.31
N ARG A 589 -21.90 -0.14 -26.21
CA ARG A 589 -21.92 1.28 -25.86
C ARG A 589 -23.33 1.69 -25.40
N LYS A 590 -23.41 2.39 -24.27
CA LYS A 590 -24.65 3.02 -23.87
C LYS A 590 -24.91 4.19 -24.83
N ARG A 591 -25.92 4.09 -25.69
CA ARG A 591 -26.36 5.22 -26.48
C ARG A 591 -26.92 6.26 -25.50
N GLY A 592 -26.31 7.45 -25.44
CA GLY A 592 -26.88 8.58 -24.72
C GLY A 592 -28.30 8.84 -25.25
N ASN A 593 -29.23 9.01 -24.35
CA ASN A 593 -30.55 9.55 -24.68
C ASN A 593 -30.43 11.00 -25.09
#